data_5bd5b5b109f02fe05135f73439f22a05
#
_entry.id   5bd5b5b109f02fe05135f73439f22a05
#
_cell.length_a   1.000
_cell.length_b   1.000
_cell.length_c   1.000
_cell.angle_alpha   90.00
_cell.angle_beta   90.00
_cell.angle_gamma   90.00
#
_symmetry.space_group_name_H-M   'P 1'
#
loop_
_entity.id
_entity.type
_entity.pdbx_description
1 polymer ?
#
loop_
_entity_poly.entity_id
_entity_poly.type
_entity_poly.pdbx_seq_one_letter_code
_entity_poly.pdbx_strand_id
1 'polypeptide(L)'
;GAAHTLGKLGSVNAIGGAFTVALCAGLTVFWMTKLKLPVSTSQAIIGAIIGWNFYSGNPTDLNVLGKIISTWVAGPILGGVFAILLYLALKAFLSKTKIHLIKRDAYLKYALLIIGGFGAYSLGANNVANVVGVFVPSVPNIQLDFGFFTLDGIQLLFLVGGISIALGIATYSKKVMMTVGNDLMKLSAEAALVIVLSHSLVLFIFSSTSLSNGIQSIGLPGIPLVPVSSSQAIVGAIMGIGFLKGGTGIEYKVLGRISIGWISTPIIAGLVTFV
;
A
#
# COMPACT_ATOMS: atom_id res chain seq x y z
N GLY A 1 -12.75 -8.11 3.27
CA GLY A 1 -11.57 -7.25 3.38
C GLY A 1 -11.45 -6.27 2.23
N ALA A 2 -10.29 -5.63 2.06
CA ALA A 2 -10.06 -4.54 1.08
C ALA A 2 -10.45 -4.90 -0.36
N ALA A 3 -10.25 -6.14 -0.82
CA ALA A 3 -10.65 -6.60 -2.15
C ALA A 3 -12.18 -6.54 -2.36
N HIS A 4 -12.98 -6.92 -1.36
CA HIS A 4 -14.43 -6.78 -1.42
C HIS A 4 -14.88 -5.31 -1.41
N THR A 5 -14.13 -4.44 -0.76
CA THR A 5 -14.41 -3.00 -0.77
C THR A 5 -14.21 -2.40 -2.16
N LEU A 6 -13.15 -2.79 -2.87
CA LEU A 6 -12.94 -2.38 -4.26
C LEU A 6 -14.02 -2.91 -5.19
N GLY A 7 -14.45 -4.17 -5.02
CA GLY A 7 -15.56 -4.74 -5.81
C GLY A 7 -16.90 -4.03 -5.60
N LYS A 8 -17.08 -3.33 -4.47
CA LYS A 8 -18.28 -2.53 -4.18
C LYS A 8 -18.22 -1.09 -4.71
N LEU A 9 -17.02 -0.58 -5.03
CA LEU A 9 -16.84 0.80 -5.49
C LEU A 9 -17.54 1.06 -6.82
N GLY A 10 -17.63 0.03 -7.69
CA GLY A 10 -18.29 0.11 -8.98
C GLY A 10 -18.88 -1.21 -9.42
N SER A 11 -19.92 -1.13 -10.25
CA SER A 11 -20.60 -2.31 -10.80
C SER A 11 -19.80 -2.92 -11.96
N VAL A 12 -18.56 -3.32 -11.71
CA VAL A 12 -17.72 -4.02 -12.69
C VAL A 12 -18.10 -5.51 -12.66
N ASN A 13 -19.30 -5.82 -13.18
CA ASN A 13 -19.89 -7.17 -13.05
C ASN A 13 -19.49 -8.15 -14.15
N ALA A 14 -18.81 -7.66 -15.19
CA ALA A 14 -18.36 -8.48 -16.32
C ALA A 14 -16.83 -8.64 -16.29
N ILE A 15 -16.37 -9.85 -16.60
CA ILE A 15 -14.93 -10.17 -16.64
C ILE A 15 -14.17 -9.24 -17.60
N GLY A 16 -14.78 -8.87 -18.75
CA GLY A 16 -14.19 -7.94 -19.70
C GLY A 16 -13.97 -6.55 -19.11
N GLY A 17 -14.96 -6.03 -18.35
CA GLY A 17 -14.82 -4.75 -17.64
C GLY A 17 -13.74 -4.80 -16.58
N ALA A 18 -13.70 -5.87 -15.77
CA ALA A 18 -12.66 -6.07 -14.77
C ALA A 18 -11.26 -6.12 -15.40
N PHE A 19 -11.12 -6.80 -16.54
CA PHE A 19 -9.88 -6.85 -17.29
C PHE A 19 -9.48 -5.47 -17.82
N THR A 20 -10.40 -4.72 -18.41
CA THR A 20 -10.15 -3.36 -18.92
C THR A 20 -9.67 -2.43 -17.78
N VAL A 21 -10.39 -2.42 -16.67
CA VAL A 21 -10.02 -1.61 -15.48
C VAL A 21 -8.62 -1.99 -14.98
N ALA A 22 -8.34 -3.28 -14.81
CA ALA A 22 -7.04 -3.75 -14.34
C ALA A 22 -5.91 -3.41 -15.33
N LEU A 23 -6.15 -3.58 -16.64
CA LEU A 23 -5.18 -3.25 -17.70
C LEU A 23 -4.87 -1.76 -17.73
N CYS A 24 -5.88 -0.89 -17.73
CA CYS A 24 -5.69 0.57 -17.76
C CYS A 24 -4.98 1.07 -16.51
N ALA A 25 -5.35 0.56 -15.32
CA ALA A 25 -4.63 0.85 -14.08
C ALA A 25 -3.16 0.38 -14.15
N GLY A 26 -2.94 -0.84 -14.63
CA GLY A 26 -1.61 -1.42 -14.81
C GLY A 26 -0.72 -0.63 -15.77
N LEU A 27 -1.26 -0.24 -16.94
CA LEU A 27 -0.56 0.59 -17.92
C LEU A 27 -0.22 1.97 -17.35
N THR A 28 -1.13 2.58 -16.61
CA THR A 28 -0.89 3.88 -15.94
C THR A 28 0.26 3.75 -14.94
N VAL A 29 0.24 2.76 -14.05
CA VAL A 29 1.31 2.51 -13.07
C VAL A 29 2.63 2.19 -13.76
N PHE A 30 2.62 1.39 -14.82
CA PHE A 30 3.81 1.06 -15.61
C PHE A 30 4.45 2.32 -16.22
N TRP A 31 3.66 3.19 -16.82
CA TRP A 31 4.16 4.46 -17.37
C TRP A 31 4.78 5.36 -16.31
N MET A 32 4.07 5.53 -15.19
CA MET A 32 4.58 6.34 -14.07
C MET A 32 5.87 5.75 -13.49
N THR A 33 5.96 4.42 -13.40
CA THR A 33 7.18 3.72 -12.96
C THR A 33 8.35 3.95 -13.92
N LYS A 34 8.09 3.99 -15.23
CA LYS A 34 9.10 4.39 -16.23
C LYS A 34 9.63 5.79 -15.99
N LEU A 35 8.78 6.70 -15.54
CA LEU A 35 9.14 8.07 -15.17
C LEU A 35 9.83 8.16 -13.79
N LYS A 36 10.10 7.02 -13.13
CA LYS A 36 10.71 6.90 -11.78
C LYS A 36 9.86 7.56 -10.69
N LEU A 37 8.55 7.60 -10.86
CA LEU A 37 7.64 8.18 -9.88
C LEU A 37 7.08 7.06 -8.97
N PRO A 38 7.22 7.18 -7.64
CA PRO A 38 6.57 6.30 -6.68
C PRO A 38 5.09 6.66 -6.58
N VAL A 39 4.29 6.08 -7.46
CA VAL A 39 2.85 6.30 -7.52
C VAL A 39 2.07 5.29 -6.67
N SER A 40 0.78 5.53 -6.53
CA SER A 40 -0.12 4.68 -5.76
C SER A 40 -0.90 3.74 -6.68
N THR A 41 -0.67 2.44 -6.54
CA THR A 41 -1.48 1.42 -7.23
C THR A 41 -2.95 1.48 -6.80
N SER A 42 -3.22 1.79 -5.51
CA SER A 42 -4.58 1.97 -5.01
C SER A 42 -5.29 3.15 -5.69
N GLN A 43 -4.58 4.24 -5.93
CA GLN A 43 -5.15 5.39 -6.65
C GLN A 43 -5.39 5.08 -8.13
N ALA A 44 -4.49 4.34 -8.77
CA ALA A 44 -4.64 3.94 -10.16
C ALA A 44 -5.89 3.06 -10.38
N ILE A 45 -6.06 2.02 -9.57
CA ILE A 45 -7.21 1.12 -9.71
C ILE A 45 -8.54 1.83 -9.40
N ILE A 46 -8.55 2.73 -8.41
CA ILE A 46 -9.75 3.52 -8.07
C ILE A 46 -10.10 4.48 -9.20
N GLY A 47 -9.12 5.19 -9.75
CA GLY A 47 -9.32 6.03 -10.92
C GLY A 47 -9.87 5.25 -12.10
N ALA A 48 -9.31 4.08 -12.40
CA ALA A 48 -9.77 3.22 -13.47
C ALA A 48 -11.22 2.70 -13.25
N ILE A 49 -11.59 2.33 -12.02
CA ILE A 49 -12.98 1.94 -11.68
C ILE A 49 -13.93 3.12 -11.94
N ILE A 50 -13.57 4.32 -11.50
CA ILE A 50 -14.39 5.53 -11.73
C ILE A 50 -14.53 5.80 -13.23
N GLY A 51 -13.45 5.73 -14.00
CA GLY A 51 -13.48 5.86 -15.46
C GLY A 51 -14.41 4.85 -16.13
N TRP A 52 -14.34 3.58 -15.70
CA TRP A 52 -15.25 2.53 -16.16
C TRP A 52 -16.72 2.81 -15.82
N ASN A 53 -16.97 3.31 -14.59
CA ASN A 53 -18.34 3.64 -14.18
C ASN A 53 -18.92 4.77 -15.05
N PHE A 54 -18.14 5.80 -15.38
CA PHE A 54 -18.56 6.84 -16.30
C PHE A 54 -18.83 6.31 -17.72
N TYR A 55 -17.95 5.43 -18.22
CA TYR A 55 -18.13 4.80 -19.54
C TYR A 55 -19.39 3.94 -19.60
N SER A 56 -19.62 3.11 -18.58
CA SER A 56 -20.73 2.15 -18.52
C SER A 56 -22.05 2.75 -18.02
N GLY A 57 -22.06 4.03 -17.60
CA GLY A 57 -23.23 4.68 -16.99
C GLY A 57 -23.59 4.16 -15.59
N ASN A 58 -22.70 3.43 -14.96
CA ASN A 58 -22.91 2.87 -13.61
C ASN A 58 -22.59 3.89 -12.52
N PRO A 59 -23.35 3.89 -11.40
CA PRO A 59 -23.04 4.77 -10.28
C PRO A 59 -21.76 4.31 -9.55
N THR A 60 -20.97 5.29 -9.08
CA THR A 60 -19.88 5.05 -8.13
C THR A 60 -20.42 5.17 -6.71
N ASP A 61 -20.11 4.21 -5.84
CA ASP A 61 -20.49 4.28 -4.41
C ASP A 61 -19.64 5.36 -3.71
N LEU A 62 -20.25 6.52 -3.49
CA LEU A 62 -19.61 7.68 -2.86
C LEU A 62 -19.22 7.44 -1.40
N ASN A 63 -19.94 6.57 -0.68
CA ASN A 63 -19.60 6.23 0.70
C ASN A 63 -18.32 5.39 0.77
N VAL A 64 -18.20 4.41 -0.14
CA VAL A 64 -16.98 3.61 -0.29
C VAL A 64 -15.83 4.50 -0.75
N LEU A 65 -16.06 5.34 -1.76
CA LEU A 65 -15.05 6.27 -2.27
C LEU A 65 -14.55 7.23 -1.18
N GLY A 66 -15.46 7.80 -0.39
CA GLY A 66 -15.11 8.69 0.72
C GLY A 66 -14.22 8.02 1.77
N LYS A 67 -14.52 6.76 2.13
CA LYS A 67 -13.67 5.95 3.03
C LYS A 67 -12.28 5.74 2.45
N ILE A 68 -12.15 5.49 1.16
CA ILE A 68 -10.86 5.28 0.50
C ILE A 68 -10.07 6.60 0.44
N ILE A 69 -10.69 7.69 -0.01
CA ILE A 69 -10.04 9.01 -0.08
C ILE A 69 -9.56 9.48 1.29
N SER A 70 -10.34 9.24 2.36
CA SER A 70 -9.91 9.59 3.71
C SER A 70 -8.59 8.90 4.10
N THR A 71 -8.32 7.70 3.61
CA THR A 71 -7.04 7.01 3.86
C THR A 71 -5.86 7.60 3.09
N TRP A 72 -6.10 8.35 2.01
CA TRP A 72 -5.03 9.05 1.30
C TRP A 72 -4.46 10.21 2.12
N VAL A 73 -5.24 10.72 3.08
CA VAL A 73 -4.80 11.73 4.05
C VAL A 73 -4.36 11.05 5.36
N ALA A 74 -5.16 10.12 5.87
CA ALA A 74 -4.85 9.42 7.12
C ALA A 74 -3.58 8.55 7.02
N GLY A 75 -3.33 7.90 5.87
CA GLY A 75 -2.18 7.04 5.67
C GLY A 75 -0.83 7.73 5.91
N PRO A 76 -0.51 8.82 5.21
CA PRO A 76 0.73 9.54 5.44
C PRO A 76 0.82 10.17 6.83
N ILE A 77 -0.28 10.66 7.41
CA ILE A 77 -0.31 11.20 8.77
C ILE A 77 0.03 10.09 9.78
N LEU A 78 -0.64 8.96 9.71
CA LEU A 78 -0.36 7.82 10.61
C LEU A 78 1.06 7.29 10.41
N GLY A 79 1.53 7.19 9.18
CA GLY A 79 2.92 6.82 8.87
C GLY A 79 3.91 7.75 9.55
N GLY A 80 3.69 9.06 9.47
CA GLY A 80 4.51 10.07 10.13
C GLY A 80 4.47 9.99 11.66
N VAL A 81 3.26 9.88 12.23
CA VAL A 81 3.07 9.76 13.69
C VAL A 81 3.76 8.50 14.23
N PHE A 82 3.53 7.34 13.61
CA PHE A 82 4.19 6.10 14.02
C PHE A 82 5.72 6.21 13.90
N ALA A 83 6.22 6.81 12.80
CA ALA A 83 7.65 6.99 12.62
C ALA A 83 8.27 7.88 13.71
N ILE A 84 7.63 8.97 14.09
CA ILE A 84 8.08 9.83 15.16
C ILE A 84 8.11 9.08 16.49
N LEU A 85 7.00 8.44 16.87
CA LEU A 85 6.88 7.73 18.14
C LEU A 85 7.88 6.57 18.24
N LEU A 86 7.98 5.74 17.21
CA LEU A 86 8.90 4.60 17.19
C LEU A 86 10.35 5.03 17.15
N TYR A 87 10.68 6.12 16.45
CA TYR A 87 12.05 6.66 16.44
C TYR A 87 12.47 7.19 17.80
N LEU A 88 11.60 7.94 18.48
CA LEU A 88 11.85 8.42 19.84
C LEU A 88 12.00 7.24 20.83
N ALA A 89 11.14 6.24 20.74
CA ALA A 89 11.23 5.01 21.54
C ALA A 89 12.54 4.27 21.29
N LEU A 90 12.93 4.06 20.03
CA LEU A 90 14.19 3.40 19.66
C LEU A 90 15.40 4.20 20.19
N LYS A 91 15.39 5.53 20.02
CA LYS A 91 16.46 6.40 20.51
C LYS A 91 16.58 6.34 22.03
N ALA A 92 15.47 6.39 22.76
CA ALA A 92 15.44 6.24 24.21
C ALA A 92 15.94 4.86 24.68
N PHE A 93 15.58 3.80 23.97
CA PHE A 93 16.08 2.45 24.23
C PHE A 93 17.60 2.36 24.03
N LEU A 94 18.09 2.84 22.88
CA LEU A 94 19.52 2.78 22.55
C LEU A 94 20.38 3.66 23.48
N SER A 95 19.85 4.77 23.99
CA SER A 95 20.58 5.64 24.93
C SER A 95 20.74 5.02 26.32
N LYS A 96 19.78 4.16 26.72
CA LYS A 96 19.82 3.45 28.02
C LYS A 96 20.64 2.16 27.96
N THR A 97 20.81 1.58 26.78
CA THR A 97 21.53 0.33 26.58
C THR A 97 22.98 0.62 26.18
N LYS A 98 23.95 0.10 26.96
CA LYS A 98 25.38 0.17 26.65
C LYS A 98 25.80 -0.89 25.65
N ILE A 99 25.09 -0.99 24.50
CA ILE A 99 25.39 -1.98 23.48
C ILE A 99 26.61 -1.52 22.69
N HIS A 100 27.61 -2.37 22.56
CA HIS A 100 28.79 -2.11 21.73
C HIS A 100 28.38 -1.94 20.24
N LEU A 101 28.98 -0.99 19.51
CA LEU A 101 28.61 -0.63 18.15
C LEU A 101 28.51 -1.83 17.20
N ILE A 102 29.46 -2.77 17.25
CA ILE A 102 29.45 -3.96 16.38
C ILE A 102 28.21 -4.84 16.66
N LYS A 103 27.86 -5.03 17.93
CA LYS A 103 26.65 -5.78 18.29
C LYS A 103 25.36 -5.05 17.89
N ARG A 104 25.38 -3.73 17.99
CA ARG A 104 24.26 -2.88 17.55
C ARG A 104 23.99 -3.04 16.07
N ASP A 105 25.02 -3.03 15.22
CA ASP A 105 24.89 -3.24 13.78
C ASP A 105 24.33 -4.63 13.46
N ALA A 106 24.79 -5.67 14.15
CA ALA A 106 24.27 -7.01 14.00
C ALA A 106 22.77 -7.09 14.39
N TYR A 107 22.38 -6.49 15.52
CA TYR A 107 20.97 -6.45 15.96
C TYR A 107 20.09 -5.66 14.98
N LEU A 108 20.56 -4.53 14.46
CA LEU A 108 19.83 -3.77 13.43
C LEU A 108 19.63 -4.58 12.15
N LYS A 109 20.64 -5.34 11.71
CA LYS A 109 20.51 -6.23 10.55
C LYS A 109 19.42 -7.28 10.75
N TYR A 110 19.40 -7.98 11.88
CA TYR A 110 18.36 -8.97 12.17
C TYR A 110 16.98 -8.33 12.36
N ALA A 111 16.91 -7.18 13.02
CA ALA A 111 15.67 -6.41 13.16
C ALA A 111 15.12 -5.99 11.78
N LEU A 112 15.98 -5.52 10.87
CA LEU A 112 15.59 -5.17 9.50
C LEU A 112 15.06 -6.39 8.72
N LEU A 113 15.63 -7.58 8.91
CA LEU A 113 15.13 -8.81 8.28
C LEU A 113 13.74 -9.19 8.79
N ILE A 114 13.53 -9.16 10.10
CA ILE A 114 12.24 -9.50 10.73
C ILE A 114 11.16 -8.47 10.34
N ILE A 115 11.48 -7.18 10.48
CA ILE A 115 10.56 -6.09 10.15
C ILE A 115 10.33 -6.02 8.63
N GLY A 116 11.34 -6.33 7.81
CA GLY A 116 11.20 -6.46 6.37
C GLY A 116 10.25 -7.58 5.97
N GLY A 117 10.30 -8.73 6.65
CA GLY A 117 9.34 -9.83 6.49
C GLY A 117 7.91 -9.42 6.84
N PHE A 118 7.71 -8.75 7.98
CA PHE A 118 6.41 -8.18 8.36
C PHE A 118 5.93 -7.13 7.35
N GLY A 119 6.86 -6.29 6.85
CA GLY A 119 6.58 -5.30 5.81
C GLY A 119 6.14 -5.92 4.50
N ALA A 120 6.82 -7.00 4.07
CA ALA A 120 6.45 -7.73 2.86
C ALA A 120 5.06 -8.36 2.98
N TYR A 121 4.74 -8.96 4.14
CA TYR A 121 3.40 -9.47 4.44
C TYR A 121 2.34 -8.38 4.38
N SER A 122 2.54 -7.27 5.08
CA SER A 122 1.58 -6.17 5.15
C SER A 122 1.36 -5.52 3.78
N LEU A 123 2.44 -5.35 3.02
CA LEU A 123 2.41 -4.80 1.66
C LEU A 123 1.68 -5.75 0.70
N GLY A 124 1.95 -7.05 0.78
CA GLY A 124 1.26 -8.07 -0.02
C GLY A 124 -0.24 -8.10 0.27
N ALA A 125 -0.63 -8.15 1.56
CA ALA A 125 -2.03 -8.17 1.98
C ALA A 125 -2.81 -6.92 1.52
N ASN A 126 -2.16 -5.74 1.54
CA ASN A 126 -2.75 -4.50 1.03
C ASN A 126 -2.85 -4.48 -0.50
N ASN A 127 -1.77 -4.86 -1.20
CA ASN A 127 -1.69 -4.69 -2.65
C ASN A 127 -2.39 -5.80 -3.44
N VAL A 128 -2.54 -7.00 -2.89
CA VAL A 128 -3.31 -8.05 -3.58
C VAL A 128 -4.75 -7.58 -3.84
N ALA A 129 -5.32 -6.78 -2.94
CA ALA A 129 -6.64 -6.18 -3.15
C ALA A 129 -6.69 -5.27 -4.40
N ASN A 130 -5.63 -4.48 -4.64
CA ASN A 130 -5.56 -3.59 -5.81
C ASN A 130 -5.43 -4.36 -7.13
N VAL A 131 -4.75 -5.51 -7.11
CA VAL A 131 -4.50 -6.32 -8.31
C VAL A 131 -5.71 -7.15 -8.70
N VAL A 132 -6.38 -7.76 -7.71
CA VAL A 132 -7.44 -8.73 -7.99
C VAL A 132 -8.83 -8.30 -7.54
N GLY A 133 -8.97 -7.18 -6.81
CA GLY A 133 -10.24 -6.78 -6.20
C GLY A 133 -11.38 -6.60 -7.19
N VAL A 134 -11.10 -6.09 -8.38
CA VAL A 134 -12.09 -5.90 -9.46
C VAL A 134 -12.62 -7.20 -10.06
N PHE A 135 -11.88 -8.30 -9.91
CA PHE A 135 -12.27 -9.63 -10.41
C PHE A 135 -13.10 -10.42 -9.39
N VAL A 136 -13.06 -10.05 -8.10
CA VAL A 136 -13.75 -10.77 -7.02
C VAL A 136 -15.24 -11.02 -7.31
N PRO A 137 -16.02 -10.04 -7.84
CA PRO A 137 -17.43 -10.27 -8.17
C PRO A 137 -17.67 -11.29 -9.28
N SER A 138 -16.67 -11.53 -10.15
CA SER A 138 -16.77 -12.43 -11.31
C SER A 138 -16.17 -13.81 -11.07
N VAL A 139 -15.66 -14.08 -9.86
CA VAL A 139 -15.04 -15.38 -9.54
C VAL A 139 -16.13 -16.45 -9.40
N PRO A 140 -16.04 -17.57 -10.14
CA PRO A 140 -16.97 -18.67 -9.97
C PRO A 140 -16.77 -19.35 -8.60
N ASN A 141 -17.86 -19.89 -8.05
CA ASN A 141 -17.83 -20.64 -6.80
C ASN A 141 -17.26 -22.05 -7.03
N ILE A 142 -15.95 -22.13 -7.20
CA ILE A 142 -15.20 -23.38 -7.36
C ILE A 142 -14.40 -23.67 -6.10
N GLN A 143 -14.22 -24.95 -5.80
CA GLN A 143 -13.35 -25.44 -4.77
C GLN A 143 -12.40 -26.49 -5.37
N LEU A 144 -11.10 -26.27 -5.19
CA LEU A 144 -10.07 -27.26 -5.52
C LEU A 144 -9.61 -27.92 -4.25
N ASP A 145 -9.82 -29.23 -4.16
CA ASP A 145 -9.38 -30.06 -3.05
C ASP A 145 -8.06 -30.73 -3.39
N PHE A 146 -7.03 -30.46 -2.57
CA PHE A 146 -5.69 -31.05 -2.68
C PHE A 146 -5.46 -32.14 -1.61
N GLY A 147 -6.51 -32.54 -0.88
CA GLY A 147 -6.44 -33.56 0.17
C GLY A 147 -5.95 -33.04 1.53
N PHE A 148 -4.98 -32.15 1.55
CA PHE A 148 -4.46 -31.52 2.80
C PHE A 148 -5.08 -30.15 3.07
N PHE A 149 -5.53 -29.46 2.02
CA PHE A 149 -6.21 -28.17 2.06
C PHE A 149 -7.09 -27.99 0.83
N THR A 150 -8.13 -27.19 0.98
CA THR A 150 -9.00 -26.76 -0.12
C THR A 150 -8.77 -25.30 -0.43
N LEU A 151 -8.75 -24.94 -1.71
CA LEU A 151 -8.70 -23.55 -2.16
C LEU A 151 -10.02 -23.20 -2.85
N ASP A 152 -10.63 -22.11 -2.38
CA ASP A 152 -11.77 -21.53 -3.09
C ASP A 152 -11.31 -20.62 -4.26
N GLY A 153 -12.25 -20.25 -5.14
CA GLY A 153 -11.93 -19.43 -6.31
C GLY A 153 -11.29 -18.08 -5.96
N ILE A 154 -11.68 -17.47 -4.84
CA ILE A 154 -11.10 -16.19 -4.37
C ILE A 154 -9.66 -16.40 -3.89
N GLN A 155 -9.38 -17.49 -3.18
CA GLN A 155 -8.03 -17.83 -2.74
C GLN A 155 -7.10 -18.11 -3.93
N LEU A 156 -7.61 -18.80 -4.97
CA LEU A 156 -6.87 -19.01 -6.22
C LEU A 156 -6.57 -17.69 -6.93
N LEU A 157 -7.54 -16.79 -7.00
CA LEU A 157 -7.36 -15.45 -7.56
C LEU A 157 -6.28 -14.67 -6.77
N PHE A 158 -6.29 -14.75 -5.45
CA PHE A 158 -5.27 -14.12 -4.59
C PHE A 158 -3.88 -14.73 -4.79
N LEU A 159 -3.79 -16.03 -5.00
CA LEU A 159 -2.52 -16.69 -5.32
C LEU A 159 -1.94 -16.18 -6.64
N VAL A 160 -2.75 -16.10 -7.69
CA VAL A 160 -2.33 -15.56 -9.00
C VAL A 160 -1.90 -14.10 -8.87
N GLY A 161 -2.66 -13.28 -8.13
CA GLY A 161 -2.32 -11.89 -7.84
C GLY A 161 -1.00 -11.76 -7.07
N GLY A 162 -0.79 -12.60 -6.07
CA GLY A 162 0.44 -12.63 -5.28
C GLY A 162 1.67 -12.99 -6.12
N ILE A 163 1.58 -14.00 -6.98
CA ILE A 163 2.64 -14.38 -7.93
C ILE A 163 2.93 -13.22 -8.88
N SER A 164 1.89 -12.58 -9.43
CA SER A 164 2.05 -11.43 -10.33
C SER A 164 2.77 -10.25 -9.66
N ILE A 165 2.43 -9.94 -8.40
CA ILE A 165 3.11 -8.93 -7.59
C ILE A 165 4.58 -9.31 -7.40
N ALA A 166 4.88 -10.55 -7.03
CA ALA A 166 6.25 -11.03 -6.81
C ALA A 166 7.11 -10.90 -8.08
N LEU A 167 6.56 -11.27 -9.25
CA LEU A 167 7.23 -11.10 -10.55
C LEU A 167 7.47 -9.62 -10.86
N GLY A 168 6.50 -8.74 -10.62
CA GLY A 168 6.67 -7.29 -10.79
C GLY A 168 7.75 -6.70 -9.90
N ILE A 169 7.80 -7.10 -8.63
CA ILE A 169 8.85 -6.69 -7.70
C ILE A 169 10.23 -7.17 -8.17
N ALA A 170 10.36 -8.44 -8.54
CA ALA A 170 11.64 -9.00 -8.98
C ALA A 170 12.18 -8.32 -10.24
N THR A 171 11.30 -7.91 -11.17
CA THR A 171 11.72 -7.39 -12.48
C THR A 171 11.84 -5.88 -12.55
N TYR A 172 11.01 -5.11 -11.83
CA TYR A 172 10.83 -3.68 -12.13
C TYR A 172 10.89 -2.72 -10.93
N SER A 173 11.01 -3.20 -9.69
CA SER A 173 10.89 -2.35 -8.49
C SER A 173 12.09 -1.44 -8.22
N LYS A 174 13.30 -1.81 -8.66
CA LYS A 174 14.58 -1.19 -8.26
C LYS A 174 14.59 0.34 -8.39
N LYS A 175 14.08 0.88 -9.52
CA LYS A 175 14.09 2.34 -9.78
C LYS A 175 13.23 3.11 -8.78
N VAL A 176 12.03 2.60 -8.48
CA VAL A 176 11.10 3.23 -7.51
C VAL A 176 11.65 3.14 -6.10
N MET A 177 12.22 1.99 -5.73
CA MET A 177 12.86 1.81 -4.42
C MET A 177 14.01 2.81 -4.19
N MET A 178 14.84 3.06 -5.20
CA MET A 178 15.94 4.04 -5.12
C MET A 178 15.40 5.46 -4.91
N THR A 179 14.33 5.85 -5.61
CA THR A 179 13.72 7.19 -5.45
C THR A 179 13.20 7.40 -4.04
N VAL A 180 12.50 6.43 -3.45
CA VAL A 180 11.98 6.55 -2.08
C VAL A 180 13.08 6.44 -1.04
N GLY A 181 14.03 5.52 -1.22
CA GLY A 181 15.06 5.20 -0.22
C GLY A 181 16.23 6.16 -0.19
N ASN A 182 16.58 6.79 -1.32
CA ASN A 182 17.79 7.61 -1.42
C ASN A 182 17.54 9.04 -1.88
N ASP A 183 16.59 9.25 -2.83
CA ASP A 183 16.43 10.56 -3.46
C ASP A 183 15.58 11.51 -2.60
N LEU A 184 14.67 10.99 -1.78
CA LEU A 184 13.78 11.82 -0.95
C LEU A 184 14.50 12.31 0.32
N MET A 185 15.22 11.43 1.01
CA MET A 185 16.02 11.76 2.19
C MET A 185 17.07 10.66 2.43
N LYS A 186 18.30 11.06 2.77
CA LYS A 186 19.33 10.10 3.21
C LYS A 186 18.98 9.55 4.60
N LEU A 187 18.80 8.23 4.71
CA LEU A 187 18.35 7.54 5.89
C LEU A 187 19.51 6.82 6.60
N SER A 188 19.56 6.91 7.93
CA SER A 188 20.37 6.00 8.74
C SER A 188 19.67 4.65 8.87
N ALA A 189 20.41 3.59 9.23
CA ALA A 189 19.84 2.25 9.39
C ALA A 189 18.69 2.22 10.42
N GLU A 190 18.82 2.97 11.52
CA GLU A 190 17.76 3.09 12.53
C GLU A 190 16.53 3.82 11.99
N ALA A 191 16.72 4.87 11.21
CA ALA A 191 15.61 5.59 10.59
C ALA A 191 14.90 4.70 9.57
N ALA A 192 15.65 3.95 8.75
CA ALA A 192 15.09 2.99 7.80
C ALA A 192 14.27 1.90 8.49
N LEU A 193 14.80 1.32 9.59
CA LEU A 193 14.09 0.34 10.41
C LEU A 193 12.73 0.86 10.88
N VAL A 194 12.72 2.07 11.46
CA VAL A 194 11.51 2.70 11.98
C VAL A 194 10.53 3.04 10.86
N ILE A 195 11.00 3.57 9.74
CA ILE A 195 10.17 3.92 8.59
C ILE A 195 9.48 2.67 8.03
N VAL A 196 10.22 1.57 7.83
CA VAL A 196 9.66 0.30 7.34
C VAL A 196 8.62 -0.24 8.33
N LEU A 197 8.91 -0.22 9.63
CA LEU A 197 7.96 -0.67 10.65
C LEU A 197 6.70 0.20 10.67
N SER A 198 6.84 1.53 10.63
CA SER A 198 5.72 2.47 10.62
C SER A 198 4.81 2.28 9.41
N HIS A 199 5.42 2.18 8.23
CA HIS A 199 4.72 1.86 6.98
C HIS A 199 3.97 0.54 7.07
N SER A 200 4.64 -0.51 7.56
CA SER A 200 4.06 -1.85 7.70
C SER A 200 2.87 -1.87 8.67
N LEU A 201 2.96 -1.14 9.78
CA LEU A 201 1.86 -0.99 10.75
C LEU A 201 0.65 -0.31 10.11
N VAL A 202 0.85 0.77 9.36
CA VAL A 202 -0.26 1.45 8.66
C VAL A 202 -0.96 0.47 7.72
N LEU A 203 -0.21 -0.25 6.88
CA LEU A 203 -0.81 -1.19 5.94
C LEU A 203 -1.50 -2.36 6.65
N PHE A 204 -0.90 -2.89 7.72
CA PHE A 204 -1.47 -3.97 8.51
C PHE A 204 -2.80 -3.57 9.17
N ILE A 205 -2.87 -2.38 9.76
CA ILE A 205 -4.08 -1.87 10.41
C ILE A 205 -5.26 -1.85 9.44
N PHE A 206 -5.08 -1.34 8.23
CA PHE A 206 -6.16 -1.23 7.24
C PHE A 206 -6.42 -2.50 6.42
N SER A 207 -5.58 -3.54 6.52
CA SER A 207 -5.77 -4.82 5.83
C SER A 207 -6.17 -5.98 6.73
N SER A 208 -5.95 -5.89 8.04
CA SER A 208 -6.17 -6.98 9.00
C SER A 208 -7.64 -7.08 9.44
N THR A 209 -8.33 -8.07 8.92
CA THR A 209 -9.70 -8.41 9.34
C THR A 209 -9.74 -8.83 10.82
N SER A 210 -8.75 -9.59 11.28
CA SER A 210 -8.68 -10.04 12.68
C SER A 210 -8.54 -8.87 13.64
N LEU A 211 -7.72 -7.86 13.29
CA LEU A 211 -7.58 -6.65 14.11
C LEU A 211 -8.88 -5.85 14.15
N SER A 212 -9.54 -5.65 13.00
CA SER A 212 -10.81 -4.94 12.91
C SER A 212 -11.90 -5.63 13.74
N ASN A 213 -12.02 -6.97 13.64
CA ASN A 213 -12.96 -7.76 14.42
C ASN A 213 -12.64 -7.71 15.92
N GLY A 214 -11.36 -7.78 16.29
CA GLY A 214 -10.92 -7.65 17.69
C GLY A 214 -11.30 -6.29 18.31
N ILE A 215 -11.17 -5.21 17.54
CA ILE A 215 -11.60 -3.86 17.98
C ILE A 215 -13.12 -3.80 18.14
N GLN A 216 -13.88 -4.41 17.23
CA GLN A 216 -15.34 -4.47 17.33
C GLN A 216 -15.79 -5.29 18.53
N SER A 217 -15.10 -6.37 18.89
CA SER A 217 -15.46 -7.23 20.04
C SER A 217 -15.37 -6.52 21.39
N ILE A 218 -14.59 -5.42 21.47
CA ILE A 218 -14.50 -4.57 22.68
C ILE A 218 -15.42 -3.34 22.61
N GLY A 219 -16.38 -3.32 21.67
CA GLY A 219 -17.41 -2.26 21.54
C GLY A 219 -16.96 -1.00 20.81
N LEU A 220 -15.77 -0.99 20.20
CA LEU A 220 -15.29 0.13 19.38
C LEU A 220 -15.66 -0.03 17.90
N PRO A 221 -15.79 1.07 17.12
CA PRO A 221 -16.03 0.97 15.70
C PRO A 221 -14.86 0.26 15.01
N GLY A 222 -15.16 -0.71 14.15
CA GLY A 222 -14.14 -1.44 13.40
C GLY A 222 -13.36 -0.55 12.43
N ILE A 223 -12.11 -0.90 12.21
CA ILE A 223 -11.25 -0.20 11.25
C ILE A 223 -11.78 -0.49 9.83
N PRO A 224 -11.94 0.53 8.99
CA PRO A 224 -12.38 0.32 7.61
C PRO A 224 -11.32 -0.48 6.84
N LEU A 225 -11.70 -1.65 6.33
CA LEU A 225 -10.82 -2.49 5.52
C LEU A 225 -10.85 -1.99 4.07
N VAL A 226 -9.96 -1.07 3.77
CA VAL A 226 -9.82 -0.41 2.46
C VAL A 226 -8.36 -0.46 1.99
N PRO A 227 -8.10 -0.51 0.67
CA PRO A 227 -6.73 -0.46 0.18
C PRO A 227 -6.13 0.92 0.41
N VAL A 228 -5.06 0.95 1.19
CA VAL A 228 -4.32 2.18 1.51
C VAL A 228 -3.19 2.39 0.51
N SER A 229 -2.85 3.64 0.24
CA SER A 229 -1.69 3.99 -0.57
C SER A 229 -0.39 3.72 0.18
N SER A 230 0.30 2.64 -0.19
CA SER A 230 1.59 2.30 0.41
C SER A 230 2.67 3.35 0.16
N SER A 231 2.68 3.98 -1.05
CA SER A 231 3.62 5.05 -1.35
C SER A 231 3.38 6.32 -0.51
N GLN A 232 2.13 6.64 -0.19
CA GLN A 232 1.82 7.77 0.69
C GLN A 232 2.20 7.47 2.14
N ALA A 233 1.92 6.26 2.63
CA ALA A 233 2.25 5.87 4.01
C ALA A 233 3.77 5.88 4.26
N ILE A 234 4.59 5.36 3.34
CA ILE A 234 6.05 5.37 3.50
C ILE A 234 6.63 6.78 3.39
N VAL A 235 6.15 7.60 2.45
CA VAL A 235 6.58 8.99 2.34
C VAL A 235 6.20 9.77 3.60
N GLY A 236 5.00 9.56 4.14
CA GLY A 236 4.58 10.13 5.41
C GLY A 236 5.52 9.75 6.56
N ALA A 237 5.93 8.47 6.64
CA ALA A 237 6.90 8.01 7.66
C ALA A 237 8.27 8.68 7.49
N ILE A 238 8.77 8.84 6.25
CA ILE A 238 10.01 9.56 5.95
C ILE A 238 9.91 11.02 6.38
N MET A 239 8.79 11.67 6.04
CA MET A 239 8.54 13.07 6.41
C MET A 239 8.46 13.26 7.93
N GLY A 240 7.84 12.31 8.66
CA GLY A 240 7.79 12.32 10.11
C GLY A 240 9.20 12.35 10.72
N ILE A 241 10.11 11.49 10.25
CA ILE A 241 11.52 11.49 10.67
C ILE A 241 12.22 12.78 10.24
N GLY A 242 11.96 13.25 9.02
CA GLY A 242 12.53 14.48 8.50
C GLY A 242 12.17 15.71 9.36
N PHE A 243 10.89 15.86 9.69
CA PHE A 243 10.43 16.94 10.58
C PHE A 243 10.99 16.84 11.99
N LEU A 244 11.09 15.63 12.54
CA LEU A 244 11.72 15.41 13.85
C LEU A 244 13.19 15.84 13.87
N LYS A 245 13.87 15.79 12.71
CA LYS A 245 15.25 16.27 12.52
C LYS A 245 15.33 17.75 12.09
N GLY A 246 14.25 18.52 12.25
CA GLY A 246 14.20 19.94 11.91
C GLY A 246 14.00 20.25 10.44
N GLY A 247 13.50 19.30 9.64
CA GLY A 247 13.23 19.49 8.20
C GLY A 247 14.47 19.47 7.31
N THR A 248 15.66 19.30 7.88
CA THR A 248 16.92 19.28 7.14
C THR A 248 17.11 17.95 6.40
N GLY A 249 17.61 18.00 5.16
CA GLY A 249 17.88 16.82 4.34
C GLY A 249 16.67 16.28 3.59
N ILE A 250 15.49 16.94 3.65
CA ILE A 250 14.32 16.61 2.82
C ILE A 250 14.48 17.28 1.47
N GLU A 251 14.41 16.50 0.41
CA GLU A 251 14.41 16.98 -0.97
C GLU A 251 12.99 17.38 -1.40
N TYR A 252 12.56 18.57 -1.03
CA TYR A 252 11.19 19.06 -1.31
C TYR A 252 10.81 19.05 -2.78
N LYS A 253 11.80 19.16 -3.69
CA LYS A 253 11.57 19.05 -5.14
C LYS A 253 11.14 17.63 -5.52
N VAL A 254 11.74 16.63 -4.90
CA VAL A 254 11.36 15.20 -5.08
C VAL A 254 9.98 14.96 -4.50
N LEU A 255 9.72 15.46 -3.29
CA LEU A 255 8.40 15.38 -2.64
C LEU A 255 7.30 16.00 -3.52
N GLY A 256 7.52 17.19 -4.07
CA GLY A 256 6.58 17.85 -4.98
C GLY A 256 6.27 17.02 -6.23
N ARG A 257 7.30 16.40 -6.83
CA ARG A 257 7.13 15.50 -7.97
C ARG A 257 6.32 14.26 -7.63
N ILE A 258 6.56 13.67 -6.45
CA ILE A 258 5.80 12.53 -5.94
C ILE A 258 4.33 12.92 -5.72
N SER A 259 4.07 14.08 -5.12
CA SER A 259 2.71 14.59 -4.85
C SER A 259 1.92 14.85 -6.16
N ILE A 260 2.57 15.39 -7.18
CA ILE A 260 1.97 15.52 -8.53
C ILE A 260 1.63 14.12 -9.08
N GLY A 261 2.51 13.14 -8.91
CA GLY A 261 2.25 11.75 -9.30
C GLY A 261 1.00 11.17 -8.63
N TRP A 262 0.78 11.44 -7.34
CA TRP A 262 -0.42 10.98 -6.63
C TRP A 262 -1.71 11.61 -7.13
N ILE A 263 -1.69 12.88 -7.52
CA ILE A 263 -2.87 13.57 -8.05
C ILE A 263 -3.14 13.12 -9.49
N SER A 264 -2.11 13.03 -10.32
CA SER A 264 -2.25 12.69 -11.73
C SER A 264 -2.61 11.22 -11.97
N THR A 265 -2.16 10.30 -11.12
CA THR A 265 -2.37 8.86 -11.30
C THR A 265 -3.85 8.46 -11.42
N PRO A 266 -4.75 8.81 -10.47
CA PRO A 266 -6.16 8.44 -10.60
C PRO A 266 -6.85 9.13 -11.78
N ILE A 267 -6.45 10.35 -12.12
CA ILE A 267 -7.00 11.09 -13.24
C ILE A 267 -6.62 10.42 -14.57
N ILE A 268 -5.33 10.11 -14.76
CA ILE A 268 -4.84 9.44 -15.97
C ILE A 268 -5.48 8.05 -16.10
N ALA A 269 -5.49 7.26 -15.01
CA ALA A 269 -6.11 5.94 -15.03
C ALA A 269 -7.60 6.00 -15.36
N GLY A 270 -8.32 6.98 -14.83
CA GLY A 270 -9.73 7.21 -15.14
C GLY A 270 -9.96 7.59 -16.61
N LEU A 271 -9.17 8.52 -17.13
CA LEU A 271 -9.27 8.93 -18.54
C LEU A 271 -8.96 7.79 -19.50
N VAL A 272 -7.88 7.02 -19.25
CA VAL A 272 -7.49 5.88 -20.10
C VAL A 272 -8.51 4.76 -20.05
N THR A 273 -9.26 4.61 -18.96
CA THR A 273 -10.31 3.60 -18.85
C THR A 273 -11.64 4.06 -19.48
N PHE A 274 -11.89 5.37 -19.49
CA PHE A 274 -13.12 5.95 -20.09
C PHE A 274 -13.10 5.93 -21.62
N VAL A 275 -11.92 6.03 -22.26
CA VAL A 275 -11.74 5.99 -23.73
C VAL A 275 -11.67 4.58 -24.27
#